data_2563772f18862b9208da1437fa9098fc
#
_entry.id   2563772f18862b9208da1437fa9098fc
#
_cell.length_a   1.000
_cell.length_b   1.000
_cell.length_c   1.000
_cell.angle_alpha   90.00
_cell.angle_beta   90.00
_cell.angle_gamma   90.00
#
_symmetry.space_group_name_H-M   'P 1'
#
loop_
_entity.id
_entity.type
_entity.pdbx_description
1 polymer ?
#
loop_
_entity_poly.entity_id
_entity_poly.type
_entity_poly.pdbx_seq_one_letter_code
_entity_poly.pdbx_strand_id
1 'polypeptide(L)'
;MNHKIKVVKIALLGLGTVGSGVYKLIEEKGEEFEKRTGAKIQIEKILVHNLKKERPGVKKCLLTDQWKEIIENDEIDLVIEVMGGIEPAKAMILEALNAGKSVVTANKDLVAEHGKELFEAAERNQKDFLFEAAVAGGIPIIRSEER
;
A
#
# COMPACT_ATOMS: atom_id res chain seq x y z
N MET A 1 -16.41 -20.76 -19.49
CA MET A 1 -16.51 -19.50 -18.76
C MET A 1 -15.19 -19.15 -18.09
N ASN A 2 -14.65 -18.03 -18.46
CA ASN A 2 -13.33 -17.64 -17.94
C ASN A 2 -13.45 -16.84 -16.66
N HIS A 3 -13.08 -17.49 -15.57
CA HIS A 3 -12.95 -16.77 -14.31
C HIS A 3 -11.55 -16.18 -14.26
N LYS A 4 -11.44 -14.94 -14.67
CA LYS A 4 -10.16 -14.26 -14.53
C LYS A 4 -9.97 -13.88 -13.09
N ILE A 5 -8.84 -14.30 -12.52
CA ILE A 5 -8.46 -13.86 -11.18
C ILE A 5 -8.08 -12.39 -11.29
N LYS A 6 -8.72 -11.57 -10.48
CA LYS A 6 -8.37 -10.16 -10.41
C LYS A 6 -7.01 -10.04 -9.71
N VAL A 7 -6.07 -9.37 -10.33
CA VAL A 7 -4.78 -9.10 -9.71
C VAL A 7 -4.74 -7.64 -9.26
N VAL A 8 -4.54 -7.43 -7.97
CA VAL A 8 -4.39 -6.09 -7.41
C VAL A 8 -2.89 -5.88 -7.18
N LYS A 9 -2.31 -4.94 -7.91
CA LYS A 9 -0.90 -4.63 -7.80
C LYS A 9 -0.67 -3.50 -6.82
N ILE A 10 0.22 -3.72 -5.88
CA ILE A 10 0.44 -2.84 -4.74
C ILE A 10 1.84 -2.25 -4.75
N ALA A 11 1.93 -0.98 -4.35
CA ALA A 11 3.19 -0.37 -3.98
C ALA A 11 3.19 -0.19 -2.47
N LEU A 12 4.27 -0.57 -1.84
CA LEU A 12 4.45 -0.40 -0.40
C LEU A 12 5.41 0.76 -0.18
N LEU A 13 4.99 1.76 0.57
CA LEU A 13 5.83 2.92 0.87
C LEU A 13 6.42 2.77 2.26
N GLY A 14 7.69 2.38 2.29
CA GLY A 14 8.41 2.12 3.52
C GLY A 14 8.57 0.64 3.79
N LEU A 15 9.72 0.26 4.33
CA LEU A 15 10.02 -1.13 4.67
C LEU A 15 10.77 -1.18 6.00
N GLY A 16 10.32 -0.37 6.96
CA GLY A 16 10.77 -0.48 8.34
C GLY A 16 10.05 -1.62 9.04
N THR A 17 9.87 -1.50 10.35
CA THR A 17 9.23 -2.56 11.13
C THR A 17 7.81 -2.86 10.64
N VAL A 18 7.01 -1.81 10.43
CA VAL A 18 5.63 -1.99 9.96
C VAL A 18 5.59 -2.51 8.53
N GLY A 19 6.36 -1.89 7.64
CA GLY A 19 6.38 -2.31 6.23
C GLY A 19 6.87 -3.72 6.04
N SER A 20 7.88 -4.13 6.80
CA SER A 20 8.39 -5.50 6.75
C SER A 20 7.33 -6.50 7.20
N GLY A 21 6.56 -6.14 8.22
CA GLY A 21 5.45 -6.98 8.68
C GLY A 21 4.37 -7.14 7.62
N VAL A 22 4.03 -6.05 6.94
CA VAL A 22 3.04 -6.08 5.86
C VAL A 22 3.54 -6.94 4.70
N TYR A 23 4.80 -6.76 4.30
CA TYR A 23 5.39 -7.55 3.23
C TYR A 23 5.31 -9.04 3.53
N LYS A 24 5.76 -9.41 4.73
CA LYS A 24 5.75 -10.80 5.16
C LYS A 24 4.35 -11.38 5.17
N LEU A 25 3.40 -10.62 5.68
CA LEU A 25 2.02 -11.05 5.76
C LEU A 25 1.43 -11.32 4.37
N ILE A 26 1.67 -10.42 3.43
CA ILE A 26 1.17 -10.59 2.07
C ILE A 26 1.80 -11.83 1.42
N GLU A 27 3.09 -12.04 1.62
CA GLU A 27 3.77 -13.20 1.07
C GLU A 27 3.25 -14.51 1.68
N GLU A 28 2.97 -14.52 2.97
CA GLU A 28 2.53 -15.74 3.66
C GLU A 28 1.04 -16.03 3.50
N LYS A 29 0.22 -14.99 3.41
CA LYS A 29 -1.23 -15.14 3.39
C LYS A 29 -1.90 -14.81 2.06
N GLY A 30 -1.11 -14.51 1.05
CA GLY A 30 -1.66 -14.12 -0.24
C GLY A 30 -2.55 -15.17 -0.88
N GLU A 31 -2.15 -16.45 -0.80
CA GLU A 31 -2.95 -17.54 -1.37
C GLU A 31 -4.29 -17.70 -0.64
N GLU A 32 -4.27 -17.58 0.67
CA GLU A 32 -5.48 -17.68 1.47
C GLU A 32 -6.44 -16.54 1.12
N PHE A 33 -5.92 -15.34 0.98
CA PHE A 33 -6.70 -14.18 0.59
C PHE A 33 -7.32 -14.39 -0.80
N GLU A 34 -6.53 -14.90 -1.74
CA GLU A 34 -7.02 -15.19 -3.09
C GLU A 34 -8.17 -16.19 -3.08
N LYS A 35 -8.05 -17.25 -2.29
CA LYS A 35 -9.10 -18.25 -2.18
C LYS A 35 -10.40 -17.68 -1.62
N ARG A 36 -10.28 -16.72 -0.69
CA ARG A 36 -11.46 -16.13 -0.04
C ARG A 36 -12.14 -15.07 -0.88
N THR A 37 -11.39 -14.31 -1.64
CA THR A 37 -11.91 -13.12 -2.33
C THR A 37 -11.90 -13.24 -3.84
N GLY A 38 -11.14 -14.20 -4.40
CA GLY A 38 -10.94 -14.27 -5.83
C GLY A 38 -9.95 -13.24 -6.37
N ALA A 39 -9.31 -12.48 -5.47
CA ALA A 39 -8.35 -11.45 -5.85
C ALA A 39 -6.95 -11.82 -5.38
N LYS A 40 -5.98 -11.75 -6.29
CA LYS A 40 -4.59 -11.97 -5.96
C LYS A 40 -3.91 -10.64 -5.68
N ILE A 41 -3.23 -10.55 -4.57
CA ILE A 41 -2.46 -9.35 -4.21
C ILE A 41 -1.01 -9.58 -4.62
N GLN A 42 -0.45 -8.65 -5.36
CA GLN A 42 0.92 -8.74 -5.84
C GLN A 42 1.66 -7.45 -5.53
N ILE A 43 2.77 -7.57 -4.79
CA ILE A 43 3.60 -6.40 -4.52
C ILE A 43 4.44 -6.14 -5.75
N GLU A 44 4.29 -4.95 -6.30
CA GLU A 44 4.94 -4.54 -7.53
C GLU A 44 6.21 -3.75 -7.26
N LYS A 45 6.17 -2.84 -6.29
CA LYS A 45 7.29 -2.00 -5.90
C LYS A 45 7.25 -1.70 -4.42
N ILE A 46 8.43 -1.48 -3.85
CA ILE A 46 8.59 -1.10 -2.44
C ILE A 46 9.53 0.10 -2.41
N LEU A 47 9.04 1.22 -1.91
CA LEU A 47 9.85 2.44 -1.81
C LEU A 47 10.66 2.41 -0.51
N VAL A 48 11.97 2.57 -0.64
CA VAL A 48 12.88 2.62 0.50
C VAL A 48 13.85 3.78 0.34
N HIS A 49 14.42 4.26 1.45
CA HIS A 49 15.42 5.34 1.40
C HIS A 49 16.80 4.83 0.99
N ASN A 50 17.17 3.66 1.49
CA ASN A 50 18.52 3.16 1.30
C ASN A 50 18.51 1.80 0.61
N LEU A 51 18.80 1.80 -0.69
CA LEU A 51 18.83 0.58 -1.48
C LEU A 51 19.98 -0.36 -1.08
N LYS A 52 21.00 0.19 -0.44
CA LYS A 52 22.18 -0.61 -0.05
C LYS A 52 21.97 -1.41 1.23
N LYS A 53 20.94 -1.07 2.00
CA LYS A 53 20.67 -1.79 3.23
C LYS A 53 20.18 -3.20 2.89
N GLU A 54 20.75 -4.19 3.56
CA GLU A 54 20.32 -5.56 3.38
C GLU A 54 18.95 -5.80 4.02
N ARG A 55 18.07 -6.47 3.29
CA ARG A 55 16.74 -6.80 3.75
C ARG A 55 16.46 -8.26 3.46
N PRO A 56 16.94 -9.16 4.35
CA PRO A 56 16.76 -10.61 4.15
C PRO A 56 15.29 -10.97 3.93
N GLY A 57 15.04 -11.85 3.00
CA GLY A 57 13.68 -12.31 2.70
C GLY A 57 12.89 -11.40 1.77
N VAL A 58 13.44 -10.25 1.40
CA VAL A 58 12.76 -9.33 0.49
C VAL A 58 13.45 -9.38 -0.88
N LYS A 59 12.64 -9.52 -1.93
CA LYS A 59 13.18 -9.56 -3.30
C LYS A 59 13.72 -8.19 -3.68
N LYS A 60 15.00 -8.14 -3.99
CA LYS A 60 15.67 -6.88 -4.33
C LYS A 60 15.08 -6.20 -5.56
N CYS A 61 14.56 -6.98 -6.50
CA CYS A 61 13.99 -6.41 -7.73
C CYS A 61 12.74 -5.55 -7.46
N LEU A 62 12.12 -5.69 -6.29
CA LEU A 62 10.95 -4.90 -5.93
C LEU A 62 11.33 -3.54 -5.33
N LEU A 63 12.56 -3.40 -4.85
CA LEU A 63 12.99 -2.21 -4.13
C LEU A 63 13.32 -1.06 -5.08
N THR A 64 12.90 0.14 -4.69
CA THR A 64 13.25 1.36 -5.41
C THR A 64 13.37 2.51 -4.41
N ASP A 65 14.23 3.48 -4.71
CA ASP A 65 14.28 4.73 -3.96
C ASP A 65 13.68 5.89 -4.78
N GLN A 66 13.06 5.57 -5.91
CA GLN A 66 12.50 6.56 -6.82
C GLN A 66 10.97 6.52 -6.82
N TRP A 67 10.36 7.51 -6.19
CA TRP A 67 8.91 7.65 -6.16
C TRP A 67 8.29 7.64 -7.56
N LYS A 68 9.01 8.22 -8.52
CA LYS A 68 8.57 8.29 -9.89
C LYS A 68 8.23 6.92 -10.48
N GLU A 69 8.99 5.90 -10.11
CA GLU A 69 8.73 4.54 -10.60
C GLU A 69 7.39 3.98 -10.12
N ILE A 70 6.90 4.50 -9.02
CA ILE A 70 5.61 4.09 -8.48
C ILE A 70 4.48 4.92 -9.04
N ILE A 71 4.65 6.26 -9.02
CA ILE A 71 3.56 7.15 -9.40
C ILE A 71 3.24 7.08 -10.89
N GLU A 72 4.24 6.79 -11.73
CA GLU A 72 4.04 6.66 -13.17
C GLU A 72 3.67 5.25 -13.62
N ASN A 73 3.64 4.31 -12.72
CA ASN A 73 3.29 2.92 -13.05
C ASN A 73 1.77 2.74 -13.00
N ASP A 74 1.15 2.73 -14.16
CA ASP A 74 -0.32 2.62 -14.28
C ASP A 74 -0.86 1.26 -13.84
N GLU A 75 -0.01 0.26 -13.69
CA GLU A 75 -0.44 -1.05 -13.24
C GLU A 75 -0.62 -1.14 -11.73
N ILE A 76 -0.05 -0.19 -11.00
CA ILE A 76 -0.22 -0.16 -9.54
C ILE A 76 -1.58 0.42 -9.20
N ASP A 77 -2.41 -0.39 -8.54
CA ASP A 77 -3.79 -0.03 -8.18
C ASP A 77 -3.90 0.56 -6.80
N LEU A 78 -3.03 0.14 -5.90
CA LEU A 78 -3.14 0.45 -4.48
C LEU A 78 -1.76 0.80 -3.91
N VAL A 79 -1.73 1.85 -3.11
CA VAL A 79 -0.53 2.26 -2.40
C VAL A 79 -0.77 2.06 -0.90
N ILE A 80 0.13 1.36 -0.23
CA ILE A 80 0.06 1.18 1.22
C ILE A 80 1.19 2.00 1.84
N GLU A 81 0.81 3.02 2.60
CA GLU A 81 1.78 3.94 3.20
C GLU A 81 2.03 3.55 4.66
N VAL A 82 3.28 3.21 4.96
CA VAL A 82 3.72 2.80 6.29
C VAL A 82 5.04 3.48 6.67
N MET A 83 5.30 4.65 6.09
CA MET A 83 6.52 5.40 6.38
C MET A 83 6.44 6.19 7.70
N GLY A 84 5.24 6.67 8.02
CA GLY A 84 5.06 7.58 9.15
C GLY A 84 5.44 9.01 8.80
N GLY A 85 5.18 9.94 9.72
CA GLY A 85 5.46 11.35 9.52
C GLY A 85 4.43 12.02 8.61
N ILE A 86 4.50 13.34 8.53
CA ILE A 86 3.55 14.11 7.71
C ILE A 86 4.06 14.21 6.27
N GLU A 87 5.27 14.72 6.10
CA GLU A 87 5.88 14.78 4.78
C GLU A 87 7.10 13.86 4.71
N PRO A 88 7.35 13.21 3.60
CA PRO A 88 6.67 13.37 2.30
C PRO A 88 5.41 12.51 2.11
N ALA A 89 4.95 11.84 3.15
CA ALA A 89 3.80 10.94 3.06
C ALA A 89 2.56 11.63 2.50
N LYS A 90 2.24 12.81 3.00
CA LYS A 90 1.06 13.55 2.55
C LYS A 90 1.11 13.86 1.05
N ALA A 91 2.25 14.38 0.60
CA ALA A 91 2.40 14.72 -0.82
C ALA A 91 2.29 13.48 -1.70
N MET A 92 2.91 12.39 -1.29
CA MET A 92 2.86 11.14 -2.05
C MET A 92 1.45 10.57 -2.12
N ILE A 93 0.71 10.62 -1.01
CA ILE A 93 -0.68 10.14 -1.00
C ILE A 93 -1.55 10.98 -1.92
N LEU A 94 -1.40 12.32 -1.87
CA LEU A 94 -2.17 13.19 -2.76
C LEU A 94 -1.87 12.90 -4.23
N GLU A 95 -0.59 12.73 -4.56
CA GLU A 95 -0.21 12.40 -5.93
C GLU A 95 -0.78 11.04 -6.36
N ALA A 96 -0.75 10.05 -5.47
CA ALA A 96 -1.26 8.73 -5.78
C ALA A 96 -2.76 8.78 -6.06
N LEU A 97 -3.53 9.46 -5.21
CA LEU A 97 -4.96 9.61 -5.41
C LEU A 97 -5.26 10.33 -6.72
N ASN A 98 -4.52 11.41 -7.01
CA ASN A 98 -4.70 12.15 -8.24
C ASN A 98 -4.29 11.36 -9.48
N ALA A 99 -3.44 10.37 -9.32
CA ALA A 99 -3.03 9.48 -10.41
C ALA A 99 -3.98 8.29 -10.58
N GLY A 100 -5.05 8.25 -9.80
CA GLY A 100 -6.04 7.18 -9.94
C GLY A 100 -5.72 5.92 -9.16
N LYS A 101 -4.93 6.03 -8.10
CA LYS A 101 -4.61 4.90 -7.23
C LYS A 101 -5.31 5.07 -5.90
N SER A 102 -5.80 3.97 -5.33
CA SER A 102 -6.33 3.99 -3.98
C SER A 102 -5.19 3.91 -2.97
N VAL A 103 -5.43 4.37 -1.75
CA VAL A 103 -4.40 4.42 -0.72
C VAL A 103 -4.92 3.88 0.60
N VAL A 104 -4.10 3.06 1.24
CA VAL A 104 -4.32 2.64 2.63
C VAL A 104 -3.14 3.17 3.44
N THR A 105 -3.41 3.80 4.56
CA THR A 105 -2.36 4.34 5.41
C THR A 105 -2.51 3.82 6.84
N ALA A 106 -1.38 3.60 7.51
CA ALA A 106 -1.33 3.31 8.94
C ALA A 106 -0.93 4.56 9.74
N ASN A 107 -0.86 5.71 9.08
CA ASN A 107 -0.32 6.94 9.65
C ASN A 107 -1.39 7.75 10.39
N LYS A 108 -1.54 7.44 11.66
CA LYS A 108 -2.55 8.08 12.51
C LYS A 108 -2.42 9.60 12.56
N ASP A 109 -1.20 10.09 12.72
CA ASP A 109 -0.97 11.53 12.85
C ASP A 109 -1.34 12.29 11.58
N LEU A 110 -1.03 11.69 10.44
CA LEU A 110 -1.36 12.29 9.15
C LEU A 110 -2.88 12.41 8.98
N VAL A 111 -3.61 11.37 9.31
CA VAL A 111 -5.07 11.39 9.20
C VAL A 111 -5.67 12.38 10.19
N ALA A 112 -5.12 12.47 11.41
CA ALA A 112 -5.61 13.41 12.40
C ALA A 112 -5.44 14.86 11.94
N GLU A 113 -4.31 15.19 11.31
CA GLU A 113 -4.01 16.56 10.90
C GLU A 113 -4.54 16.94 9.53
N HIS A 114 -4.53 15.98 8.59
CA HIS A 114 -4.81 16.26 7.17
C HIS A 114 -5.85 15.32 6.56
N GLY A 115 -6.56 14.56 7.38
CA GLY A 115 -7.51 13.58 6.88
C GLY A 115 -8.56 14.14 5.95
N LYS A 116 -9.13 15.30 6.32
CA LYS A 116 -10.18 15.92 5.51
C LYS A 116 -9.70 16.17 4.07
N GLU A 117 -8.51 16.76 3.92
CA GLU A 117 -7.93 17.05 2.62
C GLU A 117 -7.72 15.77 1.81
N LEU A 118 -7.24 14.74 2.48
CA LEU A 118 -6.95 13.46 1.81
C LEU A 118 -8.23 12.73 1.42
N PHE A 119 -9.25 12.72 2.28
CA PHE A 119 -10.52 12.12 1.95
C PHE A 119 -11.21 12.85 0.81
N GLU A 120 -11.09 14.18 0.78
CA GLU A 120 -11.65 14.97 -0.33
C GLU A 120 -10.96 14.67 -1.64
N ALA A 121 -9.64 14.48 -1.62
CA ALA A 121 -8.89 14.10 -2.82
C ALA A 121 -9.32 12.72 -3.33
N ALA A 122 -9.54 11.79 -2.42
CA ALA A 122 -10.01 10.46 -2.78
C ALA A 122 -11.38 10.52 -3.44
N GLU A 123 -12.29 11.25 -2.84
CA GLU A 123 -13.66 11.40 -3.36
C GLU A 123 -13.64 12.05 -4.75
N ARG A 124 -12.86 13.11 -4.91
CA ARG A 124 -12.73 13.81 -6.18
C ARG A 124 -12.23 12.90 -7.30
N ASN A 125 -11.37 11.96 -6.96
CA ASN A 125 -10.78 11.03 -7.92
C ASN A 125 -11.50 9.69 -7.98
N GLN A 126 -12.58 9.53 -7.21
CA GLN A 126 -13.35 8.28 -7.12
C GLN A 126 -12.48 7.09 -6.74
N LYS A 127 -11.56 7.33 -5.80
CA LYS A 127 -10.67 6.31 -5.25
C LYS A 127 -10.86 6.25 -3.74
N ASP A 128 -10.36 5.19 -3.13
CA ASP A 128 -10.47 5.00 -1.69
C ASP A 128 -9.24 5.52 -0.98
N PHE A 129 -9.45 6.17 0.15
CA PHE A 129 -8.40 6.50 1.09
C PHE A 129 -8.84 5.96 2.45
N LEU A 130 -8.12 4.97 2.96
CA LEU A 130 -8.50 4.27 4.17
C LEU A 130 -7.39 4.37 5.22
N PHE A 131 -7.79 4.63 6.45
CA PHE A 131 -6.89 4.52 7.58
C PHE A 131 -7.14 3.16 8.22
N GLU A 132 -6.08 2.36 8.34
CA GLU A 132 -6.20 1.03 8.92
C GLU A 132 -5.07 0.78 9.91
N ALA A 133 -5.39 0.96 11.19
CA ALA A 133 -4.42 0.76 12.26
C ALA A 133 -3.94 -0.70 12.33
N ALA A 134 -4.77 -1.64 11.88
CA ALA A 134 -4.41 -3.06 11.88
C ALA A 134 -3.20 -3.35 10.99
N VAL A 135 -2.96 -2.51 9.98
CA VAL A 135 -1.78 -2.64 9.12
C VAL A 135 -0.51 -2.50 9.96
N ALA A 136 -0.50 -1.54 10.90
CA ALA A 136 0.64 -1.33 11.78
C ALA A 136 0.90 -2.54 12.68
N GLY A 137 -0.15 -3.29 13.02
CA GLY A 137 -0.02 -4.51 13.81
C GLY A 137 0.22 -5.76 12.99
N GLY A 138 0.35 -5.62 11.66
CA GLY A 138 0.54 -6.76 10.78
C GLY A 138 -0.72 -7.59 10.57
N ILE A 139 -1.88 -7.03 10.88
CA ILE A 139 -3.14 -7.74 10.70
C ILE A 139 -3.69 -7.42 9.32
N PRO A 140 -4.10 -8.44 8.54
CA PRO A 140 -4.60 -8.21 7.19
C PRO A 140 -5.82 -7.31 7.17
N ILE A 141 -5.84 -6.39 6.23
CA ILE A 141 -6.98 -5.51 6.00
C ILE A 141 -8.25 -6.30 5.73
N ILE A 142 -8.10 -7.50 5.20
CA ILE A 142 -9.21 -8.38 4.89
C ILE A 142 -10.12 -8.70 6.08
N ARG A 143 -9.63 -8.49 7.29
CA ARG A 143 -10.46 -8.76 8.49
C ARG A 143 -11.73 -7.93 8.53
N SER A 144 -11.69 -6.74 7.98
CA SER A 144 -12.85 -5.87 8.00
C SER A 144 -13.99 -6.40 7.14
N GLU A 145 -13.71 -7.31 6.24
CA GLU A 145 -14.71 -7.90 5.35
C GLU A 145 -15.47 -9.06 5.97
N GLU A 146 -15.07 -9.48 7.14
CA GLU A 146 -15.71 -10.61 7.82
C GLU A 146 -16.99 -10.22 8.55
N ARG A 147 -17.37 -8.99 8.52
CA ARG A 147 -18.57 -8.52 9.20
C ARG A 147 -19.80 -8.69 8.36
#